data_971bf28cabbc253f98929449251b3555
#
_entry.id   971bf28cabbc253f98929449251b3555
#
_cell.length_a   1.000
_cell.length_b   1.000
_cell.length_c   1.000
_cell.angle_alpha   90.00
_cell.angle_beta   90.00
_cell.angle_gamma   90.00
#
_symmetry.space_group_name_H-M   'P 1'
#
loop_
_entity.id
_entity.type
_entity.pdbx_description
1 polymer ?
#
loop_
_entity_poly.entity_id
_entity_poly.type
_entity_poly.pdbx_seq_one_letter_code
_entity_poly.pdbx_strand_id
1 'polypeptide(L)'
;MRNCIWEFYIYKEKNMDRVFNFNPGPSTLPVEALEKAAKDLVNYQGSGMSIMEHSHRGKEYEAVHNGAIALIKELYKVPDNFDILFIQGGASLQFAMIPMCFLRDGKKALYVNSGTWSKKAIKEAKILGKTIEVIATSEDTNFDRIPAIPEIKDTGDIDYVYITANNTIFGTEYADLPETNGVPLVIDASSDALSKPVDWKNVGVLFAGAQKNIGPSGVTVAIVRKDLYERENDKIPTMLRYSTFAENNSLYNTPPTWSIYMVNLVMDWVKNTIGGLEKMAERNKNKAALVYDVIDSSNGFYNGHAQKDSRSLMNITFTLGKDDAEGSLSKKFIEEAKAAGLYGLKGHRSVGGMRASTYNAMPVEGCEKLAAFMKDFAKANS
;
A
#
# COMPACT_ATOMS: atom_id res chain seq x y z
N MET A 1 29.10 -33.39 35.24
CA MET A 1 28.56 -32.02 35.15
C MET A 1 29.18 -31.38 33.92
N ARG A 2 28.53 -31.44 32.77
CA ARG A 2 28.95 -30.75 31.54
C ARG A 2 28.16 -29.44 31.49
N ASN A 3 28.85 -28.32 31.66
CA ASN A 3 28.29 -26.99 31.43
C ASN A 3 27.96 -26.86 29.96
N CYS A 4 26.68 -26.95 29.63
CA CYS A 4 26.17 -26.40 28.38
C CYS A 4 26.08 -24.89 28.57
N ILE A 5 27.16 -24.21 28.25
CA ILE A 5 27.14 -22.77 28.02
C ILE A 5 26.52 -22.62 26.65
N TRP A 6 25.22 -22.33 26.61
CA TRP A 6 24.60 -21.68 25.47
C TRP A 6 25.21 -20.28 25.44
N GLU A 7 26.30 -20.13 24.66
CA GLU A 7 26.71 -18.81 24.25
C GLU A 7 25.52 -18.20 23.48
N PHE A 8 24.77 -17.37 24.21
CA PHE A 8 23.97 -16.34 23.56
C PHE A 8 24.97 -15.57 22.70
N TYR A 9 24.97 -15.85 21.39
CA TYR A 9 25.52 -14.95 20.40
C TYR A 9 24.82 -13.62 20.59
N ILE A 10 25.40 -12.79 21.43
CA ILE A 10 25.15 -11.35 21.42
C ILE A 10 25.47 -10.97 19.98
N TYR A 11 24.45 -10.65 19.23
CA TYR A 11 24.54 -9.99 17.92
C TYR A 11 25.20 -8.62 18.17
N LYS A 12 26.53 -8.64 18.39
CA LYS A 12 27.35 -7.46 18.37
C LYS A 12 27.36 -7.00 16.93
N GLU A 13 26.71 -5.87 16.67
CA GLU A 13 26.89 -4.96 15.52
C GLU A 13 27.88 -5.47 14.45
N LYS A 14 27.56 -6.53 13.74
CA LYS A 14 27.80 -6.57 12.32
C LYS A 14 26.61 -5.81 11.74
N ASN A 15 26.85 -4.63 11.19
CA ASN A 15 25.97 -4.05 10.20
C ASN A 15 25.51 -5.24 9.32
N MET A 16 24.30 -5.74 9.54
CA MET A 16 23.73 -6.65 8.56
C MET A 16 23.63 -5.79 7.32
N ASP A 17 24.49 -6.06 6.33
CA ASP A 17 24.45 -5.37 5.03
C ASP A 17 23.12 -5.71 4.36
N ARG A 18 22.06 -5.04 4.86
CA ARG A 18 20.73 -5.17 4.25
C ARG A 18 20.77 -4.52 2.89
N VAL A 19 20.31 -5.29 1.90
CA VAL A 19 20.10 -4.75 0.56
C VAL A 19 18.96 -3.71 0.57
N PHE A 20 19.00 -2.75 -0.33
CA PHE A 20 17.89 -1.86 -0.59
C PHE A 20 16.85 -2.57 -1.44
N ASN A 21 15.70 -2.85 -0.83
CA ASN A 21 14.64 -3.65 -1.43
C ASN A 21 13.58 -2.75 -2.09
N PHE A 22 13.61 -2.63 -3.40
CA PHE A 22 12.66 -1.87 -4.22
C PHE A 22 11.49 -2.72 -4.75
N ASN A 23 11.22 -3.89 -4.16
CA ASN A 23 10.08 -4.71 -4.58
C ASN A 23 8.75 -3.99 -4.37
N PRO A 24 7.78 -4.19 -5.28
CA PRO A 24 6.48 -3.51 -5.24
C PRO A 24 5.48 -4.09 -4.24
N GLY A 25 5.81 -5.21 -3.60
CA GLY A 25 5.00 -5.88 -2.60
C GLY A 25 5.05 -7.42 -2.74
N PRO A 26 5.34 -8.15 -1.64
CA PRO A 26 5.75 -7.61 -0.33
C PRO A 26 6.97 -6.71 -0.43
N SER A 27 6.98 -5.65 0.37
CA SER A 27 7.99 -4.59 0.26
C SER A 27 8.94 -4.55 1.45
N THR A 28 9.83 -3.56 1.47
CA THR A 28 10.70 -3.30 2.62
C THR A 28 9.90 -2.91 3.85
N LEU A 29 10.39 -3.30 5.03
CA LEU A 29 9.85 -2.91 6.33
C LEU A 29 10.88 -2.09 7.11
N PRO A 30 10.47 -1.21 8.04
CA PRO A 30 11.40 -0.49 8.91
C PRO A 30 12.26 -1.47 9.71
N VAL A 31 13.56 -1.22 9.77
CA VAL A 31 14.52 -2.08 10.49
C VAL A 31 14.15 -2.13 11.97
N GLU A 32 13.83 -1.00 12.54
CA GLU A 32 13.46 -0.83 13.95
C GLU A 32 12.23 -1.68 14.32
N ALA A 33 11.25 -1.76 13.41
CA ALA A 33 10.08 -2.62 13.60
C ALA A 33 10.44 -4.10 13.53
N LEU A 34 11.34 -4.48 12.61
CA LEU A 34 11.81 -5.87 12.49
C LEU A 34 12.66 -6.30 13.70
N GLU A 35 13.55 -5.43 14.20
CA GLU A 35 14.38 -5.70 15.38
C GLU A 35 13.52 -5.87 16.64
N LYS A 36 12.51 -5.01 16.81
CA LYS A 36 11.55 -5.13 17.92
C LYS A 36 10.75 -6.42 17.81
N ALA A 37 10.28 -6.77 16.61
CA ALA A 37 9.57 -8.00 16.34
C ALA A 37 10.44 -9.25 16.59
N ALA A 38 11.71 -9.23 16.20
CA ALA A 38 12.65 -10.32 16.42
C ALA A 38 12.92 -10.54 17.92
N LYS A 39 13.02 -9.46 18.71
CA LYS A 39 13.19 -9.52 20.16
C LYS A 39 11.97 -10.15 20.85
N ASP A 40 10.77 -9.83 20.37
CA ASP A 40 9.51 -10.31 20.94
C ASP A 40 9.04 -11.67 20.34
N LEU A 41 9.76 -12.21 19.34
CA LEU A 41 9.31 -13.36 18.56
C LEU A 41 9.09 -14.61 19.39
N VAL A 42 9.97 -14.90 20.35
CA VAL A 42 9.91 -16.11 21.19
C VAL A 42 9.25 -15.82 22.53
N ASN A 43 9.41 -14.61 23.05
CA ASN A 43 8.95 -14.25 24.38
C ASN A 43 8.44 -12.80 24.39
N TYR A 44 7.17 -12.65 24.02
CA TYR A 44 6.52 -11.35 23.97
C TYR A 44 6.44 -10.72 25.36
N GLN A 45 7.20 -9.64 25.56
CA GLN A 45 7.20 -8.83 26.78
C GLN A 45 7.36 -9.64 28.08
N GLY A 46 8.10 -10.76 28.05
CA GLY A 46 8.34 -11.59 29.22
C GLY A 46 7.21 -12.56 29.58
N SER A 47 6.20 -12.72 28.73
CA SER A 47 5.07 -13.64 28.96
C SER A 47 5.43 -15.13 28.88
N GLY A 48 6.62 -15.45 28.34
CA GLY A 48 7.05 -16.84 28.10
C GLY A 48 6.48 -17.46 26.82
N MET A 49 5.72 -16.69 26.03
CA MET A 49 5.11 -17.11 24.76
C MET A 49 5.31 -16.05 23.68
N SER A 50 5.33 -16.48 22.41
CA SER A 50 5.23 -15.58 21.28
C SER A 50 3.86 -14.89 21.25
N ILE A 51 3.78 -13.67 20.70
CA ILE A 51 2.48 -13.03 20.44
C ILE A 51 1.57 -13.88 19.55
N MET A 52 2.14 -14.75 18.70
CA MET A 52 1.40 -15.69 17.86
C MET A 52 0.72 -16.81 18.63
N GLU A 53 1.16 -17.11 19.83
CA GLU A 53 0.64 -18.19 20.71
C GLU A 53 -0.39 -17.65 21.71
N HIS A 54 -0.46 -16.33 21.91
CA HIS A 54 -1.44 -15.71 22.77
C HIS A 54 -2.86 -15.85 22.20
N SER A 55 -3.82 -16.11 23.09
CA SER A 55 -5.24 -16.06 22.70
C SER A 55 -5.55 -14.66 22.14
N HIS A 56 -6.20 -14.62 20.97
CA HIS A 56 -6.68 -13.37 20.41
C HIS A 56 -7.75 -12.66 21.25
N ARG A 57 -8.25 -13.29 22.30
CA ARG A 57 -9.15 -12.74 23.32
C ARG A 57 -8.46 -12.50 24.66
N GLY A 58 -7.13 -12.66 24.71
CA GLY A 58 -6.31 -12.36 25.89
C GLY A 58 -5.83 -10.91 25.88
N LYS A 59 -5.58 -10.38 27.08
CA LYS A 59 -5.20 -8.97 27.29
C LYS A 59 -3.93 -8.54 26.55
N GLU A 60 -2.98 -9.45 26.35
CA GLU A 60 -1.72 -9.17 25.67
C GLU A 60 -1.97 -8.88 24.17
N TYR A 61 -2.77 -9.74 23.53
CA TYR A 61 -3.12 -9.51 22.12
C TYR A 61 -4.12 -8.37 21.96
N GLU A 62 -5.08 -8.22 22.85
CA GLU A 62 -6.03 -7.10 22.86
C GLU A 62 -5.29 -5.75 22.88
N ALA A 63 -4.24 -5.63 23.67
CA ALA A 63 -3.40 -4.43 23.70
C ALA A 63 -2.72 -4.15 22.35
N VAL A 64 -2.21 -5.19 21.68
CA VAL A 64 -1.63 -5.07 20.34
C VAL A 64 -2.68 -4.64 19.31
N HIS A 65 -3.82 -5.29 19.32
CA HIS A 65 -4.92 -5.05 18.37
C HIS A 65 -5.47 -3.63 18.49
N ASN A 66 -5.87 -3.25 19.70
CA ASN A 66 -6.40 -1.92 19.97
C ASN A 66 -5.33 -0.82 19.81
N GLY A 67 -4.08 -1.13 20.11
CA GLY A 67 -2.94 -0.25 19.86
C GLY A 67 -2.76 0.06 18.37
N ALA A 68 -2.87 -0.95 17.52
CA ALA A 68 -2.79 -0.75 16.07
C ALA A 68 -3.95 0.13 15.55
N ILE A 69 -5.19 -0.12 16.01
CA ILE A 69 -6.36 0.71 15.67
C ILE A 69 -6.13 2.16 16.13
N ALA A 70 -5.70 2.35 17.39
CA ALA A 70 -5.48 3.68 17.94
C ALA A 70 -4.40 4.46 17.17
N LEU A 71 -3.30 3.82 16.81
CA LEU A 71 -2.22 4.44 16.02
C LEU A 71 -2.69 4.82 14.61
N ILE A 72 -3.43 3.96 13.93
CA ILE A 72 -3.99 4.29 12.61
C ILE A 72 -4.97 5.45 12.72
N LYS A 73 -5.85 5.43 13.75
CA LYS A 73 -6.82 6.51 14.00
C LYS A 73 -6.12 7.85 14.23
N GLU A 74 -5.09 7.85 15.06
CA GLU A 74 -4.31 9.06 15.38
C GLU A 74 -3.55 9.58 14.17
N LEU A 75 -2.80 8.72 13.48
CA LEU A 75 -1.97 9.11 12.33
C LEU A 75 -2.80 9.67 11.18
N TYR A 76 -3.88 9.02 10.83
CA TYR A 76 -4.78 9.46 9.77
C TYR A 76 -5.81 10.50 10.21
N LYS A 77 -5.89 10.80 11.52
CA LYS A 77 -6.94 11.65 12.09
C LYS A 77 -8.33 11.17 11.68
N VAL A 78 -8.56 9.84 11.75
CA VAL A 78 -9.82 9.20 11.32
C VAL A 78 -10.98 9.72 12.16
N PRO A 79 -12.07 10.23 11.55
CA PRO A 79 -13.23 10.72 12.28
C PRO A 79 -13.96 9.60 13.06
N ASP A 80 -14.71 9.98 14.12
CA ASP A 80 -15.39 9.01 15.00
C ASP A 80 -16.53 8.24 14.33
N ASN A 81 -17.04 8.72 13.21
CA ASN A 81 -18.04 8.05 12.40
C ASN A 81 -17.47 7.00 11.44
N PHE A 82 -16.21 6.61 11.61
CA PHE A 82 -15.56 5.50 10.89
C PHE A 82 -15.12 4.42 11.86
N ASP A 83 -15.09 3.18 11.37
CA ASP A 83 -14.43 2.05 12.02
C ASP A 83 -13.17 1.66 11.25
N ILE A 84 -12.16 1.18 12.00
CA ILE A 84 -10.91 0.65 11.46
C ILE A 84 -10.94 -0.85 11.66
N LEU A 85 -10.92 -1.60 10.55
CA LEU A 85 -11.14 -3.03 10.52
C LEU A 85 -9.90 -3.76 10.00
N PHE A 86 -9.61 -4.92 10.61
CA PHE A 86 -8.60 -5.87 10.14
C PHE A 86 -9.28 -7.07 9.48
N ILE A 87 -9.07 -7.22 8.18
CA ILE A 87 -9.74 -8.23 7.34
C ILE A 87 -8.67 -9.10 6.67
N GLN A 88 -8.96 -10.36 6.38
CA GLN A 88 -8.12 -11.24 5.57
C GLN A 88 -8.45 -11.10 4.08
N GLY A 89 -7.64 -11.71 3.19
CA GLY A 89 -7.92 -11.82 1.75
C GLY A 89 -7.31 -10.73 0.88
N GLY A 90 -6.63 -9.73 1.47
CA GLY A 90 -5.97 -8.66 0.74
C GLY A 90 -6.95 -7.75 0.00
N ALA A 91 -6.42 -6.82 -0.81
CA ALA A 91 -7.22 -5.94 -1.65
C ALA A 91 -8.11 -6.72 -2.64
N SER A 92 -7.69 -7.92 -3.05
CA SER A 92 -8.46 -8.73 -4.00
C SER A 92 -9.82 -9.15 -3.43
N LEU A 93 -9.91 -9.43 -2.14
CA LEU A 93 -11.21 -9.72 -1.50
C LEU A 93 -12.06 -8.44 -1.40
N GLN A 94 -11.45 -7.28 -1.17
CA GLN A 94 -12.17 -6.01 -1.10
C GLN A 94 -12.84 -5.66 -2.44
N PHE A 95 -12.25 -6.04 -3.57
CA PHE A 95 -12.86 -5.83 -4.89
C PHE A 95 -14.23 -6.52 -5.02
N ALA A 96 -14.44 -7.63 -4.31
CA ALA A 96 -15.73 -8.34 -4.25
C ALA A 96 -16.61 -7.83 -3.09
N MET A 97 -16.04 -7.69 -1.89
CA MET A 97 -16.83 -7.31 -0.69
C MET A 97 -17.48 -5.92 -0.85
N ILE A 98 -16.78 -4.95 -1.39
CA ILE A 98 -17.30 -3.59 -1.57
C ILE A 98 -18.59 -3.57 -2.41
N PRO A 99 -18.63 -4.10 -3.64
CA PRO A 99 -19.88 -4.13 -4.40
C PRO A 99 -20.95 -5.07 -3.81
N MET A 100 -20.56 -6.12 -3.06
CA MET A 100 -21.52 -6.97 -2.35
C MET A 100 -22.22 -6.21 -1.23
N CYS A 101 -21.47 -5.46 -0.43
CA CYS A 101 -21.95 -4.79 0.77
C CYS A 101 -22.56 -3.42 0.49
N PHE A 102 -21.99 -2.65 -0.41
CA PHE A 102 -22.30 -1.23 -0.52
C PHE A 102 -22.98 -0.81 -1.82
N LEU A 103 -23.09 -1.71 -2.83
CA LEU A 103 -23.82 -1.42 -4.05
C LEU A 103 -25.19 -2.10 -4.01
N ARG A 104 -26.21 -1.30 -3.72
CA ARG A 104 -27.60 -1.74 -3.59
C ARG A 104 -28.23 -2.10 -4.94
N ASP A 105 -29.22 -2.93 -4.93
CA ASP A 105 -29.98 -3.26 -6.13
C ASP A 105 -30.72 -2.02 -6.66
N GLY A 106 -30.72 -1.84 -7.97
CA GLY A 106 -31.29 -0.66 -8.63
C GLY A 106 -30.46 0.61 -8.55
N LYS A 107 -29.29 0.58 -7.89
CA LYS A 107 -28.29 1.64 -7.87
C LYS A 107 -27.08 1.30 -8.74
N LYS A 108 -26.23 2.27 -8.98
CA LYS A 108 -24.96 2.09 -9.71
C LYS A 108 -23.75 2.59 -8.89
N ALA A 109 -22.59 2.10 -9.26
CA ALA A 109 -21.31 2.65 -8.80
C ALA A 109 -20.51 3.20 -9.99
N LEU A 110 -19.79 4.29 -9.74
CA LEU A 110 -18.92 4.92 -10.70
C LEU A 110 -17.49 4.46 -10.48
N TYR A 111 -16.80 4.03 -11.52
CA TYR A 111 -15.41 3.58 -11.44
C TYR A 111 -14.51 4.43 -12.31
N VAL A 112 -13.31 4.73 -11.79
CA VAL A 112 -12.22 5.30 -12.57
C VAL A 112 -11.26 4.18 -12.96
N ASN A 113 -11.10 3.95 -14.25
CA ASN A 113 -10.16 2.96 -14.77
C ASN A 113 -8.78 3.59 -14.99
N SER A 114 -7.94 3.55 -13.99
CA SER A 114 -6.58 4.10 -14.00
C SER A 114 -5.48 3.03 -14.08
N GLY A 115 -5.81 1.75 -14.28
CA GLY A 115 -4.80 0.70 -14.38
C GLY A 115 -5.30 -0.72 -14.10
N THR A 116 -4.36 -1.62 -13.89
CA THR A 116 -4.66 -3.06 -13.71
C THR A 116 -5.53 -3.33 -12.48
N TRP A 117 -5.32 -2.61 -11.37
CA TRP A 117 -6.05 -2.87 -10.13
C TRP A 117 -7.49 -2.38 -10.21
N SER A 118 -7.73 -1.20 -10.77
CA SER A 118 -9.09 -0.71 -11.06
C SER A 118 -9.83 -1.62 -12.04
N LYS A 119 -9.16 -2.14 -13.09
CA LYS A 119 -9.75 -3.16 -13.98
C LYS A 119 -10.20 -4.40 -13.24
N LYS A 120 -9.40 -4.88 -12.26
CA LYS A 120 -9.79 -6.04 -11.44
C LYS A 120 -11.01 -5.74 -10.57
N ALA A 121 -11.07 -4.58 -9.92
CA ALA A 121 -12.22 -4.17 -9.13
C ALA A 121 -13.49 -4.06 -9.99
N ILE A 122 -13.40 -3.45 -11.18
CA ILE A 122 -14.48 -3.38 -12.18
C ILE A 122 -14.95 -4.79 -12.56
N LYS A 123 -14.01 -5.71 -12.80
CA LYS A 123 -14.31 -7.10 -13.15
C LYS A 123 -15.10 -7.81 -12.06
N GLU A 124 -14.68 -7.70 -10.81
CA GLU A 124 -15.38 -8.35 -9.69
C GLU A 124 -16.81 -7.81 -9.50
N ALA A 125 -17.02 -6.49 -9.62
CA ALA A 125 -18.36 -5.91 -9.57
C ALA A 125 -19.26 -6.45 -10.71
N LYS A 126 -18.70 -6.62 -11.92
CA LYS A 126 -19.43 -7.21 -13.06
C LYS A 126 -19.74 -8.70 -12.85
N ILE A 127 -18.84 -9.49 -12.28
CA ILE A 127 -19.06 -10.91 -11.95
C ILE A 127 -20.25 -11.05 -10.99
N LEU A 128 -20.39 -10.10 -10.05
CA LEU A 128 -21.51 -10.06 -9.09
C LEU A 128 -22.80 -9.54 -9.71
N GLY A 129 -22.85 -9.27 -11.02
CA GLY A 129 -24.03 -8.74 -11.69
C GLY A 129 -24.41 -7.32 -11.31
N LYS A 130 -23.48 -6.56 -10.72
CA LYS A 130 -23.73 -5.19 -10.25
C LYS A 130 -23.68 -4.18 -11.39
N THR A 131 -24.52 -3.16 -11.33
CA THR A 131 -24.53 -2.05 -12.28
C THR A 131 -23.38 -1.09 -11.98
N ILE A 132 -22.46 -0.95 -12.94
CA ILE A 132 -21.34 -0.02 -12.82
C ILE A 132 -21.18 0.82 -14.09
N GLU A 133 -20.62 2.00 -13.93
CA GLU A 133 -20.27 2.91 -15.02
C GLU A 133 -18.79 3.30 -14.88
N VAL A 134 -18.02 3.19 -15.97
CA VAL A 134 -16.64 3.69 -16.02
C VAL A 134 -16.68 5.13 -16.51
N ILE A 135 -16.49 6.08 -15.61
CA ILE A 135 -16.65 7.51 -15.90
C ILE A 135 -15.38 8.19 -16.43
N ALA A 136 -14.22 7.58 -16.21
CA ALA A 136 -12.94 8.08 -16.70
C ALA A 136 -11.94 6.93 -16.87
N THR A 137 -11.07 7.05 -17.87
CA THR A 137 -9.99 6.08 -18.12
C THR A 137 -8.78 6.77 -18.76
N SER A 138 -7.59 6.27 -18.51
CA SER A 138 -6.35 6.62 -19.20
C SER A 138 -5.75 5.42 -19.97
N GLU A 139 -6.60 4.46 -20.31
CA GLU A 139 -6.20 3.25 -21.05
C GLU A 139 -5.65 3.56 -22.47
N ASP A 140 -6.14 4.62 -23.08
CA ASP A 140 -5.70 5.15 -24.37
C ASP A 140 -4.20 5.45 -24.45
N THR A 141 -3.58 5.82 -23.31
CA THR A 141 -2.15 6.12 -23.20
C THR A 141 -1.41 5.12 -22.29
N ASN A 142 -1.92 3.90 -22.20
CA ASN A 142 -1.36 2.87 -21.32
C ASN A 142 -1.22 3.31 -19.86
N PHE A 143 -2.21 4.07 -19.36
CA PHE A 143 -2.29 4.50 -17.95
C PHE A 143 -1.10 5.36 -17.49
N ASP A 144 -0.60 6.23 -18.34
CA ASP A 144 0.51 7.15 -18.04
C ASP A 144 0.10 8.37 -17.20
N ARG A 145 -1.21 8.54 -16.96
CA ARG A 145 -1.78 9.66 -16.20
C ARG A 145 -2.98 9.25 -15.36
N ILE A 146 -3.29 10.08 -14.38
CA ILE A 146 -4.59 10.04 -13.70
C ILE A 146 -5.61 10.68 -14.66
N PRO A 147 -6.68 9.96 -15.04
CA PRO A 147 -7.65 10.53 -15.96
C PRO A 147 -8.49 11.59 -15.27
N ALA A 148 -8.82 12.67 -16.00
CA ALA A 148 -9.74 13.69 -15.51
C ALA A 148 -11.12 13.09 -15.23
N ILE A 149 -11.64 13.29 -14.03
CA ILE A 149 -12.96 12.82 -13.61
C ILE A 149 -13.97 13.92 -13.95
N PRO A 150 -15.09 13.60 -14.64
CA PRO A 150 -16.14 14.58 -14.89
C PRO A 150 -16.80 14.99 -13.57
N GLU A 151 -17.45 16.15 -13.56
CA GLU A 151 -18.26 16.59 -12.41
C GLU A 151 -19.30 15.50 -12.06
N ILE A 152 -19.24 15.01 -10.83
CA ILE A 152 -20.18 14.01 -10.34
C ILE A 152 -21.41 14.75 -9.80
N LYS A 153 -22.57 14.47 -10.38
CA LYS A 153 -23.85 14.96 -9.91
C LYS A 153 -24.55 13.83 -9.16
N ASP A 154 -24.80 14.02 -7.87
CA ASP A 154 -25.58 13.05 -7.12
C ASP A 154 -27.04 13.11 -7.56
N THR A 155 -27.44 12.10 -8.31
CA THR A 155 -28.81 11.91 -8.82
C THR A 155 -29.63 10.98 -7.90
N GLY A 156 -29.06 10.62 -6.75
CA GLY A 156 -29.67 9.70 -5.79
C GLY A 156 -29.66 8.21 -6.21
N ASP A 157 -29.11 7.90 -7.38
CA ASP A 157 -28.96 6.52 -7.90
C ASP A 157 -27.51 6.00 -7.85
N ILE A 158 -26.56 6.82 -7.36
CA ILE A 158 -25.16 6.49 -7.23
C ILE A 158 -24.83 6.11 -5.79
N ASP A 159 -24.33 4.90 -5.57
CA ASP A 159 -23.95 4.44 -4.23
C ASP A 159 -22.53 4.83 -3.84
N TYR A 160 -21.59 4.81 -4.78
CA TYR A 160 -20.20 5.24 -4.53
C TYR A 160 -19.44 5.52 -5.82
N VAL A 161 -18.31 6.21 -5.65
CA VAL A 161 -17.25 6.38 -6.65
C VAL A 161 -16.05 5.56 -6.23
N TYR A 162 -15.45 4.76 -7.12
CA TYR A 162 -14.28 3.94 -6.84
C TYR A 162 -13.05 4.45 -7.57
N ILE A 163 -11.95 4.62 -6.81
CA ILE A 163 -10.63 4.96 -7.33
C ILE A 163 -9.55 4.02 -6.79
N THR A 164 -8.46 3.87 -7.55
CA THR A 164 -7.18 3.34 -7.07
C THR A 164 -6.24 4.51 -6.88
N ALA A 165 -5.94 4.88 -5.64
CA ALA A 165 -5.22 6.11 -5.31
C ALA A 165 -3.80 6.16 -5.89
N ASN A 166 -3.11 5.02 -5.87
CA ASN A 166 -1.78 4.87 -6.46
C ASN A 166 -1.66 3.58 -7.28
N ASN A 167 -1.21 3.70 -8.52
CA ASN A 167 -1.00 2.57 -9.44
C ASN A 167 0.42 2.01 -9.32
N THR A 168 0.56 0.92 -8.61
CA THR A 168 1.83 0.23 -8.37
C THR A 168 2.56 -0.18 -9.67
N ILE A 169 1.82 -0.44 -10.76
CA ILE A 169 2.37 -0.94 -12.03
C ILE A 169 2.80 0.21 -12.93
N PHE A 170 1.95 1.21 -13.07
CA PHE A 170 2.14 2.30 -14.02
C PHE A 170 2.84 3.52 -13.41
N GLY A 171 2.90 3.60 -12.09
CA GLY A 171 3.58 4.68 -11.38
C GLY A 171 2.80 6.00 -11.41
N THR A 172 1.47 5.92 -11.45
CA THR A 172 0.58 7.09 -11.38
C THR A 172 -0.13 7.15 -10.03
N GLU A 173 -0.32 8.35 -9.48
CA GLU A 173 -0.90 8.60 -8.15
C GLU A 173 -1.76 9.85 -8.18
N TYR A 174 -2.87 9.82 -7.44
CA TYR A 174 -3.64 11.03 -7.16
C TYR A 174 -2.88 11.94 -6.20
N ALA A 175 -2.59 13.17 -6.62
CA ALA A 175 -2.02 14.20 -5.74
C ALA A 175 -3.04 14.54 -4.64
N ASP A 176 -4.27 14.83 -5.04
CA ASP A 176 -5.41 15.11 -4.18
C ASP A 176 -6.57 14.17 -4.50
N LEU A 177 -7.41 13.87 -3.51
CA LEU A 177 -8.61 13.06 -3.72
C LEU A 177 -9.65 13.85 -4.55
N PRO A 178 -10.37 13.21 -5.47
CA PRO A 178 -11.37 13.89 -6.27
C PRO A 178 -12.58 14.32 -5.46
N GLU A 179 -13.16 15.47 -5.83
CA GLU A 179 -14.44 15.90 -5.28
C GLU A 179 -15.57 15.02 -5.86
N THR A 180 -16.45 14.51 -4.99
CA THR A 180 -17.54 13.61 -5.37
C THR A 180 -18.94 14.17 -5.03
N ASN A 181 -19.01 15.44 -4.60
CA ASN A 181 -20.26 16.13 -4.27
C ASN A 181 -21.16 15.34 -3.30
N GLY A 182 -20.55 14.73 -2.26
CA GLY A 182 -21.26 13.98 -1.22
C GLY A 182 -21.47 12.49 -1.53
N VAL A 183 -21.27 12.04 -2.76
CA VAL A 183 -21.27 10.61 -3.09
C VAL A 183 -20.06 9.93 -2.39
N PRO A 184 -20.24 8.83 -1.66
CA PRO A 184 -19.15 8.17 -0.95
C PRO A 184 -18.00 7.77 -1.87
N LEU A 185 -16.76 8.15 -1.52
CA LEU A 185 -15.56 7.75 -2.24
C LEU A 185 -15.00 6.46 -1.65
N VAL A 186 -14.77 5.46 -2.48
CA VAL A 186 -14.12 4.19 -2.16
C VAL A 186 -12.71 4.23 -2.74
N ILE A 187 -11.71 4.06 -1.87
CA ILE A 187 -10.30 4.25 -2.18
C ILE A 187 -9.53 2.94 -1.98
N ASP A 188 -8.99 2.38 -3.06
CA ASP A 188 -7.89 1.42 -2.96
C ASP A 188 -6.58 2.18 -2.73
N ALA A 189 -6.16 2.26 -1.47
CA ALA A 189 -4.92 2.89 -1.04
C ALA A 189 -3.81 1.86 -0.78
N SER A 190 -3.89 0.66 -1.33
CA SER A 190 -2.95 -0.43 -1.00
C SER A 190 -1.49 -0.06 -1.17
N SER A 191 -1.15 0.81 -2.10
CA SER A 191 0.26 1.17 -2.37
C SER A 191 0.67 2.57 -1.91
N ASP A 192 -0.24 3.35 -1.34
CA ASP A 192 0.05 4.68 -0.77
C ASP A 192 -0.56 4.91 0.62
N ALA A 193 -1.15 3.87 1.23
CA ALA A 193 -1.68 4.00 2.59
C ALA A 193 -0.63 4.53 3.57
N LEU A 194 -1.03 5.50 4.41
CA LEU A 194 -0.17 6.15 5.41
C LEU A 194 1.10 6.80 4.83
N SER A 195 1.09 7.17 3.55
CA SER A 195 2.16 7.94 2.92
C SER A 195 2.02 9.45 3.09
N LYS A 196 0.79 9.90 3.30
CA LYS A 196 0.37 11.30 3.44
C LYS A 196 -0.94 11.40 4.24
N PRO A 197 -1.30 12.58 4.78
CA PRO A 197 -2.62 12.83 5.35
C PRO A 197 -3.76 12.59 4.35
N VAL A 198 -4.97 12.32 4.86
CA VAL A 198 -6.19 12.10 4.06
C VAL A 198 -7.24 13.13 4.44
N ASP A 199 -7.90 13.73 3.44
CA ASP A 199 -9.13 14.49 3.65
C ASP A 199 -10.32 13.52 3.67
N TRP A 200 -10.99 13.42 4.82
CA TRP A 200 -12.09 12.47 5.05
C TRP A 200 -13.45 12.97 4.56
N LYS A 201 -13.55 14.19 4.00
CA LYS A 201 -14.83 14.83 3.67
C LYS A 201 -15.78 13.94 2.86
N ASN A 202 -15.29 13.31 1.78
CA ASN A 202 -16.11 12.49 0.90
C ASN A 202 -15.81 10.99 1.04
N VAL A 203 -14.88 10.59 1.90
CA VAL A 203 -14.48 9.19 2.04
C VAL A 203 -15.63 8.37 2.62
N GLY A 204 -15.96 7.29 1.93
CA GLY A 204 -16.84 6.23 2.44
C GLY A 204 -16.04 5.01 2.91
N VAL A 205 -15.07 4.60 2.10
CA VAL A 205 -14.17 3.47 2.42
C VAL A 205 -12.75 3.80 1.96
N LEU A 206 -11.77 3.56 2.82
CA LEU A 206 -10.37 3.49 2.43
C LEU A 206 -9.84 2.11 2.85
N PHE A 207 -9.26 1.36 1.92
CA PHE A 207 -8.68 0.06 2.26
C PHE A 207 -7.26 -0.11 1.70
N ALA A 208 -6.49 -0.96 2.37
CA ALA A 208 -5.12 -1.27 1.97
C ALA A 208 -4.72 -2.69 2.37
N GLY A 209 -4.19 -3.46 1.42
CA GLY A 209 -3.43 -4.66 1.75
C GLY A 209 -2.10 -4.26 2.39
N ALA A 210 -1.80 -4.80 3.58
CA ALA A 210 -0.69 -4.31 4.41
C ALA A 210 0.71 -4.48 3.78
N GLN A 211 0.89 -5.48 2.92
CA GLN A 211 2.19 -5.94 2.38
C GLN A 211 3.00 -4.92 1.58
N LYS A 212 2.47 -3.73 1.36
CA LYS A 212 3.17 -2.66 0.64
C LYS A 212 3.71 -1.59 1.59
N ASN A 213 2.84 -0.84 2.25
CA ASN A 213 3.25 0.37 2.95
C ASN A 213 3.07 0.31 4.48
N ILE A 214 2.23 -0.57 4.98
CA ILE A 214 1.82 -0.56 6.40
C ILE A 214 2.19 -1.81 7.20
N GLY A 215 2.73 -2.85 6.57
CA GLY A 215 3.10 -4.07 7.29
C GLY A 215 3.40 -5.25 6.37
N PRO A 216 3.38 -6.49 6.88
CA PRO A 216 3.54 -7.70 6.09
C PRO A 216 2.24 -8.11 5.39
N SER A 217 2.32 -9.13 4.52
CA SER A 217 1.13 -9.80 3.98
C SER A 217 0.31 -10.49 5.08
N GLY A 218 -0.97 -10.75 4.79
CA GLY A 218 -1.88 -11.50 5.66
C GLY A 218 -3.01 -10.67 6.26
N VAL A 219 -2.88 -9.36 6.35
CA VAL A 219 -3.93 -8.45 6.83
C VAL A 219 -4.24 -7.37 5.80
N THR A 220 -5.51 -7.01 5.74
CA THR A 220 -6.03 -5.83 5.04
C THR A 220 -6.59 -4.87 6.08
N VAL A 221 -6.20 -3.61 6.03
CA VAL A 221 -6.85 -2.56 6.80
C VAL A 221 -7.97 -1.98 5.96
N ALA A 222 -9.18 -1.90 6.52
CA ALA A 222 -10.31 -1.19 5.92
C ALA A 222 -10.84 -0.16 6.92
N ILE A 223 -10.94 1.10 6.49
CA ILE A 223 -11.50 2.20 7.26
C ILE A 223 -12.84 2.52 6.60
N VAL A 224 -13.93 2.26 7.32
CA VAL A 224 -15.28 2.24 6.75
C VAL A 224 -16.18 3.20 7.51
N ARG A 225 -16.89 4.07 6.78
CA ARG A 225 -17.86 4.98 7.36
C ARG A 225 -19.11 4.21 7.81
N LYS A 226 -19.53 4.44 9.04
CA LYS A 226 -20.54 3.61 9.75
C LYS A 226 -21.91 3.58 9.07
N ASP A 227 -22.32 4.67 8.42
CA ASP A 227 -23.59 4.73 7.70
C ASP A 227 -23.68 3.75 6.52
N LEU A 228 -22.53 3.27 6.01
CA LEU A 228 -22.51 2.33 4.91
C LEU A 228 -22.97 0.92 5.32
N TYR A 229 -22.90 0.55 6.60
CA TYR A 229 -23.36 -0.78 7.08
C TYR A 229 -24.85 -0.97 6.87
N GLU A 230 -25.65 0.09 6.85
CA GLU A 230 -27.09 0.04 6.56
C GLU A 230 -27.42 -0.45 5.13
N ARG A 231 -26.41 -0.50 4.25
CA ARG A 231 -26.56 -1.01 2.88
C ARG A 231 -26.39 -2.51 2.76
N GLU A 232 -25.82 -3.15 3.78
CA GLU A 232 -25.65 -4.61 3.81
C GLU A 232 -26.98 -5.31 3.96
N ASN A 233 -27.07 -6.52 3.43
CA ASN A 233 -28.26 -7.35 3.55
C ASN A 233 -27.93 -8.77 4.04
N ASP A 234 -28.93 -9.48 4.53
CA ASP A 234 -28.77 -10.80 5.17
C ASP A 234 -28.34 -11.92 4.23
N LYS A 235 -28.37 -11.69 2.91
CA LYS A 235 -27.95 -12.69 1.91
C LYS A 235 -26.43 -12.72 1.75
N ILE A 236 -25.73 -11.71 2.28
CA ILE A 236 -24.26 -11.68 2.24
C ILE A 236 -23.75 -12.63 3.34
N PRO A 237 -22.83 -13.58 2.99
CA PRO A 237 -22.24 -14.47 3.99
C PRO A 237 -21.56 -13.69 5.12
N THR A 238 -21.68 -14.17 6.36
CA THR A 238 -21.26 -13.48 7.58
C THR A 238 -19.83 -12.90 7.48
N MET A 239 -18.86 -13.70 7.03
CA MET A 239 -17.46 -13.28 6.93
C MET A 239 -17.16 -12.34 5.75
N LEU A 240 -18.16 -12.01 4.92
CA LEU A 240 -18.04 -11.05 3.82
C LEU A 240 -18.75 -9.72 4.12
N ARG A 241 -19.34 -9.56 5.32
CA ARG A 241 -19.98 -8.32 5.77
C ARG A 241 -19.01 -7.50 6.61
N TYR A 242 -18.86 -6.22 6.30
CA TYR A 242 -18.05 -5.30 7.12
C TYR A 242 -18.65 -5.09 8.51
N SER A 243 -19.98 -5.09 8.65
CA SER A 243 -20.66 -5.02 9.95
C SER A 243 -20.23 -6.14 10.89
N THR A 244 -20.01 -7.36 10.39
CA THR A 244 -19.50 -8.48 11.21
C THR A 244 -18.14 -8.15 11.85
N PHE A 245 -17.25 -7.52 11.11
CA PHE A 245 -15.95 -7.08 11.65
C PHE A 245 -16.10 -5.90 12.60
N ALA A 246 -16.97 -4.94 12.29
CA ALA A 246 -17.21 -3.76 13.13
C ALA A 246 -17.78 -4.13 14.49
N GLU A 247 -18.86 -4.94 14.52
CA GLU A 247 -19.54 -5.39 15.73
C GLU A 247 -18.66 -6.26 16.65
N ASN A 248 -17.66 -6.93 16.10
CA ASN A 248 -16.77 -7.83 16.81
C ASN A 248 -15.34 -7.31 16.93
N ASN A 249 -15.09 -6.00 16.72
CA ASN A 249 -13.75 -5.42 16.75
C ASN A 249 -12.73 -6.22 15.91
N SER A 250 -13.17 -6.73 14.75
CA SER A 250 -12.40 -7.63 13.87
C SER A 250 -11.98 -8.97 14.48
N LEU A 251 -12.60 -9.37 15.59
CA LEU A 251 -12.31 -10.60 16.36
C LEU A 251 -13.45 -11.63 16.31
N TYR A 252 -14.29 -11.57 15.27
CA TYR A 252 -15.33 -12.59 15.04
C TYR A 252 -14.71 -14.00 14.95
N ASN A 253 -13.61 -14.13 14.22
CA ASN A 253 -12.72 -15.29 14.19
C ASN A 253 -11.30 -14.89 14.58
N THR A 254 -10.40 -15.86 14.72
CA THR A 254 -8.98 -15.60 15.00
C THR A 254 -8.35 -14.81 13.85
N PRO A 255 -7.85 -13.60 14.09
CA PRO A 255 -7.25 -12.75 13.06
C PRO A 255 -5.79 -13.16 12.79
N PRO A 256 -5.13 -12.60 11.77
CA PRO A 256 -3.71 -12.80 11.52
C PRO A 256 -2.85 -12.03 12.55
N THR A 257 -2.75 -12.58 13.77
CA THR A 257 -2.20 -11.92 14.98
C THR A 257 -0.81 -11.32 14.74
N TRP A 258 0.09 -12.08 14.12
CA TRP A 258 1.44 -11.60 13.80
C TRP A 258 1.44 -10.43 12.83
N SER A 259 0.61 -10.49 11.78
CA SER A 259 0.55 -9.41 10.81
C SER A 259 0.02 -8.11 11.43
N ILE A 260 -0.98 -8.21 12.32
CA ILE A 260 -1.53 -7.06 13.05
C ILE A 260 -0.50 -6.51 14.04
N TYR A 261 0.26 -7.38 14.72
CA TYR A 261 1.37 -6.95 15.57
C TYR A 261 2.43 -6.17 14.77
N MET A 262 2.80 -6.65 13.60
CA MET A 262 3.72 -5.93 12.72
C MET A 262 3.15 -4.60 12.23
N VAL A 263 1.84 -4.52 11.93
CA VAL A 263 1.18 -3.23 11.63
C VAL A 263 1.32 -2.27 12.81
N ASN A 264 1.07 -2.75 14.03
CA ASN A 264 1.24 -1.93 15.24
C ASN A 264 2.67 -1.35 15.33
N LEU A 265 3.70 -2.18 15.12
CA LEU A 265 5.09 -1.73 15.15
C LEU A 265 5.45 -0.74 14.04
N VAL A 266 4.93 -0.96 12.84
CA VAL A 266 5.16 -0.03 11.71
C VAL A 266 4.47 1.31 11.96
N MET A 267 3.25 1.30 12.53
CA MET A 267 2.55 2.54 12.89
C MET A 267 3.25 3.29 14.03
N ASP A 268 3.77 2.56 15.03
CA ASP A 268 4.60 3.14 16.09
C ASP A 268 5.86 3.83 15.51
N TRP A 269 6.51 3.19 14.54
CA TRP A 269 7.65 3.77 13.82
C TRP A 269 7.25 5.04 13.05
N VAL A 270 6.11 5.04 12.33
CA VAL A 270 5.63 6.24 11.62
C VAL A 270 5.38 7.38 12.60
N LYS A 271 4.77 7.09 13.75
CA LYS A 271 4.45 8.09 14.77
C LYS A 271 5.71 8.61 15.46
N ASN A 272 6.51 7.73 16.03
CA ASN A 272 7.54 8.09 17.00
C ASN A 272 8.92 8.28 16.38
N THR A 273 9.26 7.56 15.30
CA THR A 273 10.56 7.70 14.62
C THR A 273 10.48 8.73 13.49
N ILE A 274 9.45 8.66 12.65
CA ILE A 274 9.28 9.61 11.55
C ILE A 274 8.66 10.93 12.04
N GLY A 275 7.73 10.87 12.99
CA GLY A 275 7.05 12.04 13.57
C GLY A 275 5.76 12.41 12.85
N GLY A 276 5.05 11.43 12.28
CA GLY A 276 3.72 11.57 11.70
C GLY A 276 3.67 11.66 10.18
N LEU A 277 2.45 11.79 9.65
CA LEU A 277 2.21 11.69 8.20
C LEU A 277 2.67 12.91 7.41
N GLU A 278 2.68 14.09 7.99
CA GLU A 278 3.18 15.30 7.35
C GLU A 278 4.69 15.16 7.03
N LYS A 279 5.47 14.69 8.01
CA LYS A 279 6.91 14.40 7.81
C LYS A 279 7.14 13.21 6.89
N MET A 280 6.26 12.20 6.94
CA MET A 280 6.33 11.07 6.03
C MET A 280 6.10 11.52 4.58
N ALA A 281 5.12 12.40 4.33
CA ALA A 281 4.84 12.94 3.00
C ALA A 281 6.04 13.73 2.45
N GLU A 282 6.65 14.58 3.27
CA GLU A 282 7.86 15.31 2.91
C GLU A 282 9.03 14.36 2.57
N ARG A 283 9.27 13.35 3.44
CA ARG A 283 10.28 12.32 3.22
C ARG A 283 10.05 11.56 1.91
N ASN A 284 8.81 11.17 1.62
CA ASN A 284 8.45 10.45 0.39
C ASN A 284 8.66 11.32 -0.85
N LYS A 285 8.29 12.60 -0.79
CA LYS A 285 8.54 13.57 -1.86
C LYS A 285 10.04 13.70 -2.16
N ASN A 286 10.86 13.84 -1.12
CA ASN A 286 12.32 13.96 -1.26
C ASN A 286 12.92 12.68 -1.87
N LYS A 287 12.51 11.49 -1.41
CA LYS A 287 12.97 10.21 -1.98
C LYS A 287 12.63 10.07 -3.47
N ALA A 288 11.38 10.39 -3.82
CA ALA A 288 10.94 10.30 -5.21
C ALA A 288 11.67 11.30 -6.10
N ALA A 289 11.90 12.53 -5.63
CA ALA A 289 12.64 13.55 -6.35
C ALA A 289 14.06 13.11 -6.74
N LEU A 290 14.80 12.43 -5.83
CA LEU A 290 16.12 11.90 -6.11
C LEU A 290 16.18 11.03 -7.37
N VAL A 291 15.14 10.23 -7.61
CA VAL A 291 15.08 9.32 -8.76
C VAL A 291 14.52 10.03 -9.99
N TYR A 292 13.46 10.84 -9.83
CA TYR A 292 12.86 11.57 -10.95
C TYR A 292 13.80 12.60 -11.54
N ASP A 293 14.64 13.27 -10.73
CA ASP A 293 15.64 14.22 -11.22
C ASP A 293 16.67 13.56 -12.15
N VAL A 294 17.05 12.31 -11.85
CA VAL A 294 17.92 11.55 -12.75
C VAL A 294 17.21 11.21 -14.06
N ILE A 295 15.97 10.79 -13.98
CA ILE A 295 15.16 10.48 -15.19
C ILE A 295 15.03 11.73 -16.06
N ASP A 296 14.61 12.86 -15.48
CA ASP A 296 14.33 14.10 -16.20
C ASP A 296 15.58 14.76 -16.79
N SER A 297 16.74 14.61 -16.12
CA SER A 297 18.01 15.15 -16.59
C SER A 297 18.83 14.23 -17.52
N SER A 298 18.31 13.03 -17.82
CA SER A 298 19.03 12.00 -18.57
C SER A 298 19.07 12.21 -20.08
N ASN A 299 18.48 13.29 -20.61
CA ASN A 299 18.37 13.57 -22.05
C ASN A 299 17.78 12.38 -22.85
N GLY A 300 16.76 11.71 -22.29
CA GLY A 300 16.08 10.58 -22.92
C GLY A 300 16.79 9.23 -22.77
N PHE A 301 17.86 9.13 -21.99
CA PHE A 301 18.43 7.84 -21.64
C PHE A 301 17.47 7.03 -20.74
N TYR A 302 16.81 7.69 -19.79
CA TYR A 302 15.69 7.17 -19.02
C TYR A 302 14.41 7.87 -19.44
N ASN A 303 13.32 7.08 -19.64
CA ASN A 303 12.00 7.60 -19.93
C ASN A 303 11.05 7.20 -18.82
N GLY A 304 10.57 8.16 -18.03
CA GLY A 304 9.51 7.92 -17.03
C GLY A 304 8.20 7.58 -17.73
N HIS A 305 7.47 6.59 -17.20
CA HIS A 305 6.18 6.21 -17.76
C HIS A 305 5.08 7.24 -17.44
N ALA A 306 5.00 7.69 -16.20
CA ALA A 306 3.97 8.61 -15.75
C ALA A 306 4.24 10.06 -16.18
N GLN A 307 3.21 10.76 -16.63
CA GLN A 307 3.23 12.22 -16.85
C GLN A 307 3.54 12.95 -15.54
N LYS A 308 4.17 14.11 -15.63
CA LYS A 308 4.75 14.81 -14.46
C LYS A 308 3.73 15.12 -13.36
N ASP A 309 2.52 15.49 -13.73
CA ASP A 309 1.41 15.84 -12.83
C ASP A 309 0.73 14.62 -12.18
N SER A 310 1.03 13.43 -12.69
CA SER A 310 0.45 12.16 -12.26
C SER A 310 1.47 11.21 -11.63
N ARG A 311 2.68 11.65 -11.38
CA ARG A 311 3.78 10.81 -10.87
C ARG A 311 3.55 10.30 -9.46
N SER A 312 3.72 8.99 -9.30
CA SER A 312 3.68 8.35 -7.98
C SER A 312 4.93 8.69 -7.16
N LEU A 313 4.72 8.96 -5.86
CA LEU A 313 5.80 9.07 -4.89
C LEU A 313 6.23 7.70 -4.34
N MET A 314 5.43 6.65 -4.61
CA MET A 314 5.62 5.30 -4.08
C MET A 314 6.20 4.31 -5.11
N ASN A 315 5.88 4.48 -6.40
CA ASN A 315 6.29 3.54 -7.44
C ASN A 315 6.74 4.31 -8.68
N ILE A 316 8.03 4.34 -8.92
CA ILE A 316 8.64 5.05 -10.04
C ILE A 316 8.92 4.06 -11.16
N THR A 317 8.16 4.14 -12.25
CA THR A 317 8.28 3.24 -13.42
C THR A 317 8.96 3.97 -14.57
N PHE A 318 9.98 3.34 -15.16
CA PHE A 318 10.75 3.93 -16.25
C PHE A 318 11.36 2.87 -17.17
N THR A 319 11.69 3.27 -18.39
CA THR A 319 12.35 2.46 -19.42
C THR A 319 13.66 3.11 -19.86
N LEU A 320 14.45 2.39 -20.66
CA LEU A 320 15.66 2.91 -21.29
C LEU A 320 15.36 3.31 -22.74
N GLY A 321 15.74 4.52 -23.14
CA GLY A 321 15.44 5.06 -24.46
C GLY A 321 16.18 4.38 -25.61
N LYS A 322 17.28 3.68 -25.30
CA LYS A 322 18.13 2.95 -26.26
C LYS A 322 18.06 1.43 -26.11
N ASP A 323 17.07 0.91 -25.37
CA ASP A 323 16.95 -0.55 -25.19
C ASP A 323 16.54 -1.21 -26.52
N ASP A 324 17.04 -2.42 -26.76
CA ASP A 324 16.63 -3.22 -27.91
C ASP A 324 15.30 -3.93 -27.64
N ALA A 325 14.73 -4.56 -28.67
CA ALA A 325 13.47 -5.31 -28.57
C ALA A 325 13.54 -6.46 -27.54
N GLU A 326 14.74 -6.96 -27.24
CA GLU A 326 14.97 -8.04 -26.28
C GLU A 326 15.18 -7.52 -24.86
N GLY A 327 15.33 -6.22 -24.68
CA GLY A 327 15.57 -5.57 -23.40
C GLY A 327 16.94 -5.89 -22.82
N SER A 328 17.97 -6.01 -23.65
CA SER A 328 19.33 -6.39 -23.24
C SER A 328 19.95 -5.37 -22.28
N LEU A 329 19.75 -4.07 -22.53
CA LEU A 329 20.26 -3.03 -21.67
C LEU A 329 19.50 -2.98 -20.33
N SER A 330 18.18 -3.19 -20.35
CA SER A 330 17.38 -3.31 -19.12
C SER A 330 17.81 -4.53 -18.27
N LYS A 331 18.12 -5.66 -18.89
CA LYS A 331 18.63 -6.84 -18.17
C LYS A 331 19.98 -6.52 -17.51
N LYS A 332 20.91 -5.90 -18.26
CA LYS A 332 22.20 -5.44 -17.74
C LYS A 332 22.02 -4.50 -16.56
N PHE A 333 21.14 -3.50 -16.68
CA PHE A 333 20.82 -2.58 -15.58
C PHE A 333 20.39 -3.32 -14.32
N ILE A 334 19.45 -4.28 -14.45
CA ILE A 334 18.91 -5.05 -13.31
C ILE A 334 20.00 -5.90 -12.64
N GLU A 335 20.87 -6.55 -13.44
CA GLU A 335 21.96 -7.38 -12.92
C GLU A 335 23.02 -6.54 -12.19
N GLU A 336 23.47 -5.44 -12.78
CA GLU A 336 24.44 -4.54 -12.15
C GLU A 336 23.88 -3.84 -10.91
N ALA A 337 22.62 -3.41 -10.95
CA ALA A 337 21.93 -2.85 -9.79
C ALA A 337 21.88 -3.87 -8.64
N LYS A 338 21.54 -5.14 -8.95
CA LYS A 338 21.53 -6.21 -7.96
C LYS A 338 22.91 -6.44 -7.37
N ALA A 339 23.97 -6.43 -8.18
CA ALA A 339 25.36 -6.53 -7.71
C ALA A 339 25.75 -5.36 -6.80
N ALA A 340 25.18 -4.17 -7.03
CA ALA A 340 25.34 -2.99 -6.19
C ALA A 340 24.48 -3.00 -4.92
N GLY A 341 23.70 -4.06 -4.66
CA GLY A 341 22.81 -4.16 -3.50
C GLY A 341 21.44 -3.49 -3.67
N LEU A 342 21.02 -3.18 -4.90
CA LEU A 342 19.74 -2.58 -5.26
C LEU A 342 18.82 -3.67 -5.84
N TYR A 343 17.92 -4.21 -5.03
CA TYR A 343 17.11 -5.37 -5.38
C TYR A 343 15.68 -4.99 -5.78
N GLY A 344 15.07 -5.79 -6.67
CA GLY A 344 13.64 -5.69 -6.96
C GLY A 344 13.27 -4.62 -7.99
N LEU A 345 14.23 -4.15 -8.80
CA LEU A 345 14.05 -3.07 -9.78
C LEU A 345 13.39 -3.52 -11.11
N LYS A 346 13.18 -4.82 -11.35
CA LYS A 346 12.54 -5.28 -12.59
C LYS A 346 11.11 -4.74 -12.71
N GLY A 347 10.80 -4.10 -13.82
CA GLY A 347 9.47 -3.59 -14.13
C GLY A 347 8.43 -4.69 -14.35
N HIS A 348 7.16 -4.28 -14.33
CA HIS A 348 6.06 -5.20 -14.64
C HIS A 348 5.96 -5.43 -16.15
N ARG A 349 5.57 -6.66 -16.56
CA ARG A 349 5.44 -7.05 -17.98
C ARG A 349 4.55 -6.13 -18.82
N SER A 350 3.61 -5.42 -18.20
CA SER A 350 2.69 -4.50 -18.90
C SER A 350 3.35 -3.18 -19.33
N VAL A 351 4.46 -2.81 -18.72
CA VAL A 351 5.20 -1.58 -19.02
C VAL A 351 6.62 -1.90 -19.51
N GLY A 352 7.21 -2.98 -19.01
CA GLY A 352 8.62 -3.32 -19.26
C GLY A 352 9.57 -2.53 -18.36
N GLY A 353 10.82 -2.46 -18.74
CA GLY A 353 11.85 -1.65 -18.09
C GLY A 353 12.04 -1.94 -16.60
N MET A 354 12.09 -0.89 -15.83
CA MET A 354 12.37 -0.89 -14.39
C MET A 354 11.24 -0.25 -13.59
N ARG A 355 11.15 -0.63 -12.30
CA ARG A 355 10.29 0.03 -11.33
C ARG A 355 10.97 0.08 -9.98
N ALA A 356 11.17 1.27 -9.46
CA ALA A 356 11.64 1.50 -8.11
C ALA A 356 10.46 1.76 -7.18
N SER A 357 10.21 0.86 -6.22
CA SER A 357 9.19 1.07 -5.19
C SER A 357 9.84 1.71 -3.96
N THR A 358 9.52 2.97 -3.73
CA THR A 358 10.11 3.85 -2.71
C THR A 358 9.18 4.06 -1.51
N TYR A 359 8.47 3.00 -1.10
CA TYR A 359 7.52 3.04 0.00
C TYR A 359 8.05 3.71 1.28
N ASN A 360 7.18 3.96 2.25
CA ASN A 360 7.50 4.66 3.49
C ASN A 360 8.80 4.17 4.15
N ALA A 361 8.98 2.86 4.24
CA ALA A 361 10.11 2.25 4.91
C ALA A 361 11.42 2.22 4.09
N MET A 362 11.39 2.59 2.80
CA MET A 362 12.62 2.75 2.01
C MET A 362 13.45 3.88 2.63
N PRO A 363 14.70 3.63 3.06
CA PRO A 363 15.56 4.70 3.57
C PRO A 363 15.96 5.66 2.43
N VAL A 364 16.25 6.91 2.78
CA VAL A 364 16.68 7.95 1.82
C VAL A 364 17.95 7.52 1.11
N GLU A 365 18.87 6.92 1.84
CA GLU A 365 20.16 6.39 1.36
C GLU A 365 19.98 5.36 0.23
N GLY A 366 18.88 4.59 0.26
CA GLY A 366 18.55 3.65 -0.81
C GLY A 366 18.21 4.37 -2.11
N CYS A 367 17.47 5.48 -2.03
CA CYS A 367 17.13 6.30 -3.19
C CYS A 367 18.33 7.09 -3.70
N GLU A 368 19.20 7.60 -2.80
CA GLU A 368 20.45 8.24 -3.15
C GLU A 368 21.40 7.30 -3.90
N LYS A 369 21.55 6.06 -3.36
CA LYS A 369 22.38 5.04 -4.00
C LYS A 369 21.81 4.61 -5.36
N LEU A 370 20.48 4.50 -5.49
CA LEU A 370 19.86 4.22 -6.78
C LEU A 370 20.10 5.37 -7.77
N ALA A 371 19.94 6.61 -7.35
CA ALA A 371 20.17 7.79 -8.20
C ALA A 371 21.62 7.89 -8.67
N ALA A 372 22.59 7.62 -7.79
CA ALA A 372 24.02 7.57 -8.14
C ALA A 372 24.29 6.44 -9.17
N PHE A 373 23.81 5.23 -8.88
CA PHE A 373 23.92 4.09 -9.80
C PHE A 373 23.33 4.41 -11.18
N MET A 374 22.15 5.02 -11.24
CA MET A 374 21.52 5.40 -12.51
C MET A 374 22.37 6.40 -13.31
N LYS A 375 22.98 7.40 -12.66
CA LYS A 375 23.87 8.36 -13.32
C LYS A 375 25.10 7.66 -13.90
N ASP A 376 25.74 6.79 -13.13
CA ASP A 376 26.94 6.08 -13.56
C ASP A 376 26.62 5.09 -14.69
N PHE A 377 25.51 4.38 -14.58
CA PHE A 377 25.04 3.45 -15.61
C PHE A 377 24.76 4.19 -16.93
N ALA A 378 24.07 5.32 -16.89
CA ALA A 378 23.81 6.13 -18.07
C ALA A 378 25.13 6.58 -18.73
N LYS A 379 26.07 7.10 -17.94
CA LYS A 379 27.39 7.53 -18.45
C LYS A 379 28.19 6.42 -19.12
N ALA A 380 28.09 5.19 -18.60
CA ALA A 380 28.81 4.04 -19.14
C ALA A 380 28.15 3.41 -20.38
N ASN A 381 26.87 3.72 -20.66
CA ASN A 381 26.08 3.08 -21.72
C ASN A 381 25.40 4.09 -22.68
N SER A 382 25.82 5.38 -22.65
CA SER A 382 25.30 6.45 -23.54
C SER A 382 25.92 6.37 -24.95
#